data_d8d5171ec35809be1b5e7120931256f2
#
_entry.id   d8d5171ec35809be1b5e7120931256f2
#
_cell.length_a   1.000
_cell.length_b   1.000
_cell.length_c   1.000
_cell.angle_alpha   90.00
_cell.angle_beta   90.00
_cell.angle_gamma   90.00
#
_symmetry.space_group_name_H-M   'P 1'
#
loop_
_entity.id
_entity.type
_entity.pdbx_description
1 polymer ?
#
loop_
_entity_poly.entity_id
_entity_poly.type
_entity_poly.pdbx_seq_one_letter_code
_entity_poly.pdbx_strand_id
1 'polypeptide(L)'
;FDRQEKMTFDEFLDKCNVYSLQRPVIAAYRESGKCIRKESLLYTEVDYERERMQDAIVAMLVEVSKIQPFMLWINRVQFAGRGTIEIVYELLKAEHTENIGIVLGMNEQQRLPEYMLPGWESVTEELDNNVAIFRIGNAGESREQRDEVITAESIEDEIRTLQNLVFFMDFEQALFYLEKVDRRIRFENFTVSDEVKYELWQFYAYVSVYMRDLPKALEISESILQLAEKKKNRRMRFYAYYIRSVIYMYQSKLQEAIDCAGIAKNIAIEGGMERGQFEAEL
;
A
#
# COMPACT_ATOMS: atom_id res chain seq x y z
N PHE A 1 11.76 19.26 -12.84
CA PHE A 1 12.77 18.49 -13.56
C PHE A 1 13.22 19.16 -14.87
N ASP A 2 12.34 19.85 -15.59
CA ASP A 2 12.63 20.42 -16.91
C ASP A 2 13.45 21.73 -16.92
N ARG A 3 13.95 22.21 -15.80
CA ARG A 3 14.48 23.59 -15.77
C ARG A 3 16.00 23.74 -15.71
N GLN A 4 16.78 22.70 -15.38
CA GLN A 4 18.23 22.83 -15.25
C GLN A 4 19.09 21.76 -15.94
N GLU A 5 18.63 20.51 -16.00
CA GLU A 5 19.27 19.46 -16.79
C GLU A 5 18.22 18.83 -17.71
N LYS A 6 18.54 18.67 -18.98
CA LYS A 6 17.66 18.00 -19.96
C LYS A 6 17.58 16.48 -19.73
N MET A 7 17.47 16.06 -18.48
CA MET A 7 17.43 14.66 -18.09
C MET A 7 15.99 14.14 -18.17
N THR A 8 15.78 13.05 -18.87
CA THR A 8 14.48 12.35 -18.91
C THR A 8 14.19 11.68 -17.58
N PHE A 9 12.91 11.30 -17.37
CA PHE A 9 12.54 10.59 -16.14
C PHE A 9 13.21 9.22 -16.04
N ASP A 10 13.39 8.53 -17.15
CA ASP A 10 14.07 7.23 -17.17
C ASP A 10 15.55 7.37 -16.81
N GLU A 11 16.26 8.38 -17.36
CA GLU A 11 17.64 8.69 -16.96
C GLU A 11 17.75 9.05 -15.47
N PHE A 12 16.73 9.71 -14.92
CA PHE A 12 16.66 9.97 -13.49
C PHE A 12 16.51 8.70 -12.67
N LEU A 13 15.63 7.78 -13.08
CA LEU A 13 15.47 6.47 -12.42
C LEU A 13 16.73 5.62 -12.54
N ASP A 14 17.47 5.72 -13.65
CA ASP A 14 18.77 5.08 -13.81
C ASP A 14 19.79 5.62 -12.82
N LYS A 15 19.86 6.94 -12.68
CA LYS A 15 20.75 7.62 -11.73
C LYS A 15 20.46 7.23 -10.27
N CYS A 16 19.20 7.00 -9.94
CA CYS A 16 18.76 6.52 -8.63
C CYS A 16 18.92 5.00 -8.44
N ASN A 17 19.45 4.28 -9.43
CA ASN A 17 19.55 2.81 -9.41
C ASN A 17 18.23 2.10 -9.16
N VAL A 18 17.10 2.66 -9.59
CA VAL A 18 15.77 2.05 -9.41
C VAL A 18 15.67 0.78 -10.25
N TYR A 19 15.33 -0.32 -9.60
CA TYR A 19 15.18 -1.61 -10.27
C TYR A 19 14.04 -1.60 -11.29
N SER A 20 14.16 -2.43 -12.31
CA SER A 20 13.22 -2.49 -13.45
C SER A 20 11.76 -2.78 -13.02
N LEU A 21 11.57 -3.54 -11.95
CA LEU A 21 10.23 -3.89 -11.44
C LEU A 21 9.52 -2.72 -10.75
N GLN A 22 10.25 -1.82 -10.09
CA GLN A 22 9.67 -0.66 -9.41
C GLN A 22 9.36 0.50 -10.38
N ARG A 23 10.08 0.60 -11.51
CA ARG A 23 9.93 1.72 -12.46
C ARG A 23 8.50 1.92 -12.98
N PRO A 24 7.78 0.88 -13.44
CA PRO A 24 6.41 1.06 -13.91
C PRO A 24 5.46 1.54 -12.81
N VAL A 25 5.73 1.13 -11.57
CA VAL A 25 4.93 1.52 -10.40
C VAL A 25 5.14 3.00 -10.09
N ILE A 26 6.39 3.43 -10.01
CA ILE A 26 6.76 4.84 -9.77
C ILE A 26 6.26 5.74 -10.90
N ALA A 27 6.39 5.30 -12.15
CA ALA A 27 5.89 6.03 -13.31
C ALA A 27 4.37 6.21 -13.27
N ALA A 28 3.63 5.14 -12.97
CA ALA A 28 2.16 5.19 -12.84
C ALA A 28 1.71 6.12 -11.70
N TYR A 29 2.43 6.11 -10.57
CA TYR A 29 2.15 7.03 -9.47
C TYR A 29 2.40 8.49 -9.86
N ARG A 30 3.52 8.77 -10.54
CA ARG A 30 3.83 10.11 -11.05
C ARG A 30 2.75 10.65 -11.99
N GLU A 31 2.24 9.81 -12.88
CA GLU A 31 1.26 10.23 -13.90
C GLU A 31 -0.15 10.44 -13.34
N SER A 32 -0.57 9.57 -12.44
CA SER A 32 -1.97 9.51 -12.00
C SER A 32 -2.19 9.94 -10.55
N GLY A 33 -1.12 10.10 -9.76
CA GLY A 33 -1.20 10.25 -8.31
C GLY A 33 -1.84 9.03 -7.62
N LYS A 34 -2.01 7.92 -8.35
CA LYS A 34 -2.61 6.68 -7.86
C LYS A 34 -1.58 5.56 -7.96
N CYS A 35 -1.44 4.85 -6.87
CA CYS A 35 -0.72 3.60 -6.91
C CYS A 35 -1.51 2.60 -7.71
N ILE A 36 -1.02 2.28 -8.90
CA ILE A 36 -1.16 1.25 -9.52
C ILE A 36 -1.87 0.28 -9.87
N ARG A 37 -1.59 -0.34 -10.67
CA ARG A 37 -2.02 -1.65 -11.20
C ARG A 37 -1.83 -2.71 -10.12
N LYS A 38 -2.90 -3.12 -9.45
CA LYS A 38 -2.98 -4.24 -8.51
C LYS A 38 -2.35 -5.54 -9.07
N GLU A 39 -2.24 -5.56 -10.39
CA GLU A 39 -1.68 -6.65 -11.18
C GLU A 39 -0.15 -6.69 -11.18
N SER A 40 0.54 -5.72 -10.57
CA SER A 40 2.01 -5.66 -10.57
C SER A 40 2.67 -6.13 -9.29
N LEU A 41 1.90 -6.45 -8.28
CA LEU A 41 2.44 -6.96 -7.02
C LEU A 41 2.73 -8.45 -7.17
N LEU A 42 3.98 -8.82 -7.16
CA LEU A 42 4.42 -10.21 -7.09
C LEU A 42 4.30 -10.68 -5.64
N TYR A 43 3.51 -11.72 -5.41
CA TYR A 43 3.18 -12.21 -4.07
C TYR A 43 4.32 -12.91 -3.32
N THR A 44 5.43 -13.21 -3.96
CA THR A 44 6.40 -14.16 -3.43
C THR A 44 7.54 -13.56 -2.61
N GLU A 45 7.80 -12.25 -2.72
CA GLU A 45 8.96 -11.60 -2.09
C GLU A 45 8.62 -10.21 -1.52
N VAL A 46 7.54 -10.13 -0.74
CA VAL A 46 6.98 -8.83 -0.29
C VAL A 46 7.95 -7.99 0.50
N ASP A 47 8.65 -8.57 1.47
CA ASP A 47 9.57 -7.81 2.32
C ASP A 47 10.72 -7.26 1.49
N TYR A 48 11.23 -8.06 0.56
CA TYR A 48 12.30 -7.67 -0.33
C TYR A 48 11.88 -6.57 -1.34
N GLU A 49 10.65 -6.67 -1.87
CA GLU A 49 10.11 -5.64 -2.75
C GLU A 49 9.79 -4.35 -1.98
N ARG A 50 9.38 -4.45 -0.72
CA ARG A 50 9.21 -3.29 0.17
C ARG A 50 10.53 -2.56 0.39
N GLU A 51 11.58 -3.27 0.78
CA GLU A 51 12.92 -2.69 0.97
C GLU A 51 13.42 -2.00 -0.30
N ARG A 52 13.33 -2.66 -1.44
CA ARG A 52 13.72 -2.06 -2.73
C ARG A 52 12.94 -0.82 -3.09
N MET A 53 11.65 -0.78 -2.78
CA MET A 53 10.82 0.39 -3.02
C MET A 53 11.21 1.54 -2.09
N GLN A 54 11.50 1.25 -0.83
CA GLN A 54 11.97 2.23 0.14
C GLN A 54 13.33 2.80 -0.29
N ASP A 55 14.28 1.94 -0.66
CA ASP A 55 15.58 2.35 -1.19
C ASP A 55 15.45 3.26 -2.42
N ALA A 56 14.55 2.89 -3.34
CA ALA A 56 14.28 3.70 -4.52
C ALA A 56 13.73 5.08 -4.16
N ILE A 57 12.80 5.16 -3.21
CA ILE A 57 12.23 6.44 -2.75
C ILE A 57 13.29 7.29 -2.06
N VAL A 58 14.08 6.71 -1.18
CA VAL A 58 15.18 7.42 -0.50
C VAL A 58 16.19 7.94 -1.52
N ALA A 59 16.65 7.11 -2.44
CA ALA A 59 17.58 7.52 -3.50
C ALA A 59 17.01 8.65 -4.37
N MET A 60 15.73 8.58 -4.74
CA MET A 60 15.08 9.63 -5.50
C MET A 60 15.00 10.95 -4.73
N LEU A 61 14.66 10.92 -3.44
CA LEU A 61 14.61 12.12 -2.60
C LEU A 61 15.99 12.75 -2.44
N VAL A 62 17.04 11.96 -2.23
CA VAL A 62 18.42 12.44 -2.18
C VAL A 62 18.85 13.06 -3.51
N GLU A 63 18.56 12.43 -4.65
CA GLU A 63 18.90 13.00 -5.95
C GLU A 63 18.13 14.30 -6.26
N VAL A 64 16.86 14.38 -5.87
CA VAL A 64 16.08 15.63 -5.99
C VAL A 64 16.69 16.73 -5.13
N SER A 65 17.14 16.43 -3.91
CA SER A 65 17.73 17.42 -3.00
C SER A 65 19.01 18.06 -3.54
N LYS A 66 19.76 17.32 -4.36
CA LYS A 66 20.97 17.86 -5.03
C LYS A 66 20.63 18.91 -6.09
N ILE A 67 19.43 18.85 -6.66
CA ILE A 67 18.93 19.81 -7.65
C ILE A 67 18.30 21.02 -6.96
N GLN A 68 17.47 20.77 -5.95
CA GLN A 68 16.75 21.80 -5.21
C GLN A 68 16.53 21.37 -3.76
N PRO A 69 16.96 22.19 -2.77
CA PRO A 69 16.60 21.95 -1.38
C PRO A 69 15.09 21.90 -1.19
N PHE A 70 14.60 20.98 -0.36
CA PHE A 70 13.20 20.89 -0.04
C PHE A 70 12.95 20.47 1.41
N MET A 71 11.70 20.62 1.85
CA MET A 71 11.25 20.19 3.17
C MET A 71 10.22 19.08 3.02
N LEU A 72 10.47 17.96 3.69
CA LEU A 72 9.52 16.87 3.87
C LEU A 72 8.72 17.13 5.15
N TRP A 73 7.44 17.41 5.00
CA TRP A 73 6.56 17.62 6.15
C TRP A 73 5.58 16.46 6.30
N ILE A 74 5.76 15.69 7.38
CA ILE A 74 4.88 14.59 7.76
C ILE A 74 4.04 15.07 8.94
N ASN A 75 2.80 15.42 8.66
CA ASN A 75 1.86 15.82 9.70
C ASN A 75 1.18 14.58 10.28
N ARG A 76 1.00 14.57 11.60
CA ARG A 76 0.35 13.45 12.31
C ARG A 76 1.05 12.12 12.10
N VAL A 77 2.32 12.05 12.46
CA VAL A 77 3.15 10.84 12.36
C VAL A 77 2.49 9.59 12.95
N GLN A 78 1.67 9.75 13.98
CA GLN A 78 0.90 8.65 14.60
C GLN A 78 -0.08 7.95 13.63
N PHE A 79 -0.39 8.54 12.49
CA PHE A 79 -1.20 7.94 11.43
C PHE A 79 -0.40 7.61 10.17
N ALA A 80 0.92 7.82 10.22
CA ALA A 80 1.78 7.40 9.13
C ALA A 80 1.88 5.87 9.13
N GLY A 81 2.00 5.28 7.96
CA GLY A 81 2.28 3.87 7.83
C GLY A 81 3.70 3.52 8.25
N ARG A 82 3.93 2.25 8.59
CA ARG A 82 5.25 1.71 8.93
C ARG A 82 6.29 2.07 7.88
N GLY A 83 5.97 1.88 6.59
CA GLY A 83 6.87 2.21 5.48
C GLY A 83 7.29 3.68 5.43
N THR A 84 6.42 4.61 5.86
CA THR A 84 6.77 6.03 5.97
C THR A 84 7.83 6.26 7.05
N ILE A 85 7.70 5.60 8.18
CA ILE A 85 8.68 5.69 9.29
C ILE A 85 10.02 5.10 8.87
N GLU A 86 9.99 3.95 8.19
CA GLU A 86 11.19 3.30 7.65
C GLU A 86 11.91 4.21 6.63
N ILE A 87 11.18 4.87 5.73
CA ILE A 87 11.75 5.85 4.78
C ILE A 87 12.38 7.05 5.52
N VAL A 88 11.73 7.57 6.57
CA VAL A 88 12.29 8.64 7.38
C VAL A 88 13.59 8.20 8.03
N TYR A 89 13.60 7.00 8.62
CA TYR A 89 14.79 6.43 9.24
C TYR A 89 15.95 6.27 8.25
N GLU A 90 15.69 5.72 7.07
CA GLU A 90 16.71 5.56 6.03
C GLU A 90 17.19 6.91 5.49
N LEU A 91 16.32 7.92 5.39
CA LEU A 91 16.72 9.28 5.02
C LEU A 91 17.64 9.93 6.07
N LEU A 92 17.42 9.67 7.35
CA LEU A 92 18.27 10.20 8.43
C LEU A 92 19.67 9.59 8.40
N LYS A 93 19.81 8.36 7.92
CA LYS A 93 21.08 7.64 7.79
C LYS A 93 21.77 7.86 6.45
N ALA A 94 21.04 8.31 5.44
CA ALA A 94 21.57 8.48 4.11
C ALA A 94 22.61 9.60 4.05
N GLU A 95 23.65 9.40 3.24
CA GLU A 95 24.61 10.44 2.92
C GLU A 95 23.99 11.50 2.00
N HIS A 96 24.51 12.73 2.05
CA HIS A 96 24.11 13.83 1.17
C HIS A 96 22.65 14.30 1.35
N THR A 97 22.18 14.33 2.59
CA THR A 97 20.85 14.82 2.96
C THR A 97 20.81 16.25 3.48
N GLU A 98 21.91 16.98 3.38
CA GLU A 98 22.07 18.37 3.91
C GLU A 98 21.04 19.35 3.35
N ASN A 99 20.48 19.04 2.20
CA ASN A 99 19.46 19.83 1.52
C ASN A 99 18.02 19.35 1.76
N ILE A 100 17.82 18.36 2.67
CA ILE A 100 16.52 17.82 3.02
C ILE A 100 16.17 18.25 4.44
N GLY A 101 15.16 19.12 4.57
CA GLY A 101 14.54 19.39 5.87
C GLY A 101 13.45 18.37 6.16
N ILE A 102 13.43 17.79 7.36
CA ILE A 102 12.35 16.87 7.77
C ILE A 102 11.60 17.48 8.96
N VAL A 103 10.29 17.64 8.82
CA VAL A 103 9.40 18.12 9.87
C VAL A 103 8.38 17.03 10.19
N LEU A 104 8.42 16.54 11.42
CA LEU A 104 7.52 15.51 11.91
C LEU A 104 6.55 16.13 12.93
N GLY A 105 5.27 16.18 12.59
CA GLY A 105 4.22 16.63 13.49
C GLY A 105 3.59 15.45 14.22
N MET A 106 3.57 15.47 15.55
CA MET A 106 2.96 14.42 16.38
C MET A 106 2.04 15.03 17.43
N ASN A 107 0.94 14.34 17.73
CA ASN A 107 0.11 14.65 18.88
C ASN A 107 0.56 13.80 20.07
N GLU A 108 1.13 14.44 21.10
CA GLU A 108 1.64 13.75 22.30
C GLU A 108 0.53 13.02 23.09
N GLN A 109 -0.74 13.38 22.90
CA GLN A 109 -1.86 12.72 23.58
C GLN A 109 -2.29 11.42 22.92
N GLN A 110 -1.85 11.16 21.70
CA GLN A 110 -2.18 9.95 20.94
C GLN A 110 -0.98 8.99 20.96
N ARG A 111 -1.24 7.77 21.40
CA ARG A 111 -0.21 6.71 21.36
C ARG A 111 0.01 6.25 19.93
N LEU A 112 1.25 5.99 19.59
CA LEU A 112 1.61 5.28 18.38
C LEU A 112 1.06 3.84 18.44
N PRO A 113 0.58 3.30 17.32
CA PRO A 113 0.26 1.88 17.22
C PRO A 113 1.47 1.01 17.57
N GLU A 114 1.24 -0.14 18.21
CA GLU A 114 2.33 -1.04 18.67
C GLU A 114 3.28 -1.45 17.54
N TYR A 115 2.75 -1.69 16.35
CA TYR A 115 3.55 -2.09 15.18
C TYR A 115 4.51 -0.99 14.68
N MET A 116 4.27 0.25 15.05
CA MET A 116 5.13 1.38 14.68
C MET A 116 6.25 1.65 15.71
N LEU A 117 6.11 1.15 16.91
CA LEU A 117 7.05 1.47 18.01
C LEU A 117 8.51 1.15 17.68
N PRO A 118 8.86 -0.04 17.15
CA PRO A 118 10.26 -0.35 16.85
C PRO A 118 10.90 0.61 15.83
N GLY A 119 10.16 0.93 14.76
CA GLY A 119 10.64 1.88 13.75
C GLY A 119 10.73 3.31 14.30
N TRP A 120 9.78 3.70 15.16
CA TRP A 120 9.80 5.02 15.79
C TRP A 120 10.93 5.16 16.81
N GLU A 121 11.22 4.14 17.60
CA GLU A 121 12.36 4.10 18.50
C GLU A 121 13.67 4.30 17.73
N SER A 122 13.84 3.60 16.60
CA SER A 122 15.01 3.78 15.74
C SER A 122 15.12 5.20 15.18
N VAL A 123 14.01 5.81 14.76
CA VAL A 123 13.98 7.21 14.30
C VAL A 123 14.35 8.16 15.44
N THR A 124 13.81 7.96 16.64
CA THR A 124 14.10 8.84 17.78
C THR A 124 15.53 8.74 18.26
N GLU A 125 16.15 7.56 18.23
CA GLU A 125 17.57 7.38 18.54
C GLU A 125 18.47 8.16 17.57
N GLU A 126 18.16 8.15 16.27
CA GLU A 126 18.92 8.94 15.28
C GLU A 126 18.68 10.45 15.43
N LEU A 127 17.49 10.83 15.88
CA LEU A 127 17.13 12.25 16.07
C LEU A 127 17.75 12.88 17.33
N ASP A 128 18.09 12.11 18.38
CA ASP A 128 18.51 12.64 19.68
C ASP A 128 19.74 13.57 19.64
N ASN A 129 20.50 13.52 18.56
CA ASN A 129 21.71 14.34 18.40
C ASN A 129 21.54 15.64 17.61
N ASN A 130 20.43 15.84 16.87
CA ASN A 130 20.32 16.93 15.88
C ASN A 130 18.92 17.56 15.73
N VAL A 131 18.01 17.43 16.69
CA VAL A 131 16.61 17.86 16.54
C VAL A 131 16.25 19.05 17.40
N ALA A 132 15.58 20.03 16.77
CA ALA A 132 14.84 21.05 17.51
C ALA A 132 13.40 20.58 17.73
N ILE A 133 13.03 20.33 18.99
CA ILE A 133 11.67 19.97 19.37
C ILE A 133 10.88 21.26 19.69
N PHE A 134 9.89 21.54 18.85
CA PHE A 134 8.94 22.64 19.09
C PHE A 134 7.63 22.10 19.63
N ARG A 135 7.32 22.42 20.89
CA ARG A 135 6.01 22.13 21.47
C ARG A 135 5.08 23.28 21.19
N ILE A 136 4.07 23.05 20.38
CA ILE A 136 2.98 23.99 20.14
C ILE A 136 1.93 23.73 21.22
N GLY A 137 1.76 24.69 22.17
CA GLY A 137 0.79 24.57 23.26
C GLY A 137 -0.63 24.38 22.74
N ASN A 138 -1.48 23.78 23.58
CA ASN A 138 -2.87 23.45 23.27
C ASN A 138 -3.62 24.64 22.65
N ALA A 139 -3.81 24.59 21.35
CA ALA A 139 -4.98 25.23 20.76
C ALA A 139 -6.19 24.48 21.33
N GLY A 140 -6.94 25.16 22.16
CA GLY A 140 -7.99 24.61 23.02
C GLY A 140 -8.89 23.61 22.31
N GLU A 141 -9.40 22.73 23.17
CA GLU A 141 -10.48 21.78 22.98
C GLU A 141 -10.24 20.67 21.94
N SER A 142 -10.04 19.48 22.51
CA SER A 142 -10.29 18.22 21.81
C SER A 142 -11.55 18.37 20.95
N ARG A 143 -11.37 18.51 19.65
CA ARG A 143 -12.42 18.07 18.74
C ARG A 143 -12.62 16.59 19.09
N GLU A 144 -13.70 16.30 19.80
CA GLU A 144 -14.26 14.98 19.88
C GLU A 144 -14.10 14.35 18.51
N GLN A 145 -13.58 13.13 18.48
CA GLN A 145 -13.66 12.28 17.28
C GLN A 145 -15.14 12.27 16.88
N ARG A 146 -15.55 13.24 16.09
CA ARG A 146 -16.77 13.12 15.35
C ARG A 146 -16.54 11.89 14.48
N ASP A 147 -17.32 10.86 14.74
CA ASP A 147 -17.53 9.82 13.77
C ASP A 147 -17.90 10.53 12.47
N GLU A 148 -16.90 10.71 11.60
CA GLU A 148 -17.12 11.36 10.31
C GLU A 148 -18.12 10.47 9.58
N VAL A 149 -19.30 11.03 9.36
CA VAL A 149 -20.30 10.39 8.52
C VAL A 149 -19.65 10.17 7.17
N ILE A 150 -19.36 8.92 6.84
CA ILE A 150 -18.77 8.58 5.55
C ILE A 150 -19.81 8.92 4.47
N THR A 151 -19.50 9.94 3.69
CA THR A 151 -20.19 10.20 2.42
C THR A 151 -19.59 9.30 1.34
N ALA A 152 -20.25 9.17 0.19
CA ALA A 152 -19.70 8.45 -0.94
C ALA A 152 -18.29 8.95 -1.36
N GLU A 153 -18.05 10.26 -1.21
CA GLU A 153 -16.74 10.90 -1.44
C GLU A 153 -15.67 10.43 -0.45
N SER A 154 -16.05 10.11 0.80
CA SER A 154 -15.10 9.62 1.80
C SER A 154 -14.67 8.16 1.56
N ILE A 155 -15.46 7.34 0.86
CA ILE A 155 -15.04 5.97 0.49
C ILE A 155 -13.96 5.98 -0.60
N GLU A 156 -14.04 6.88 -1.56
CA GLU A 156 -12.98 7.02 -2.56
C GLU A 156 -11.65 7.42 -1.91
N ASP A 157 -11.68 8.27 -0.91
CA ASP A 157 -10.50 8.66 -0.14
C ASP A 157 -9.98 7.50 0.73
N GLU A 158 -10.87 6.69 1.33
CA GLU A 158 -10.47 5.49 2.05
C GLU A 158 -9.85 4.43 1.13
N ILE A 159 -10.41 4.21 -0.06
CA ILE A 159 -9.81 3.33 -1.07
C ILE A 159 -8.43 3.84 -1.51
N ARG A 160 -8.28 5.15 -1.71
CA ARG A 160 -6.98 5.74 -2.03
C ARG A 160 -5.97 5.53 -0.91
N THR A 161 -6.39 5.68 0.33
CA THR A 161 -5.55 5.39 1.50
C THR A 161 -5.13 3.92 1.52
N LEU A 162 -6.07 3.00 1.31
CA LEU A 162 -5.78 1.56 1.21
C LEU A 162 -4.84 1.24 0.06
N GLN A 163 -5.03 1.86 -1.10
CA GLN A 163 -4.11 1.72 -2.23
C GLN A 163 -2.69 2.11 -1.84
N ASN A 164 -2.52 3.23 -1.15
CA ASN A 164 -1.21 3.69 -0.70
C ASN A 164 -0.60 2.73 0.34
N LEU A 165 -1.38 2.30 1.34
CA LEU A 165 -0.90 1.37 2.37
C LEU A 165 -0.45 0.03 1.76
N VAL A 166 -1.24 -0.52 0.85
CA VAL A 166 -0.87 -1.75 0.13
C VAL A 166 0.35 -1.54 -0.76
N PHE A 167 0.49 -0.38 -1.37
CA PHE A 167 1.67 -0.04 -2.18
C PHE A 167 2.94 0.02 -1.34
N PHE A 168 2.88 0.64 -0.18
CA PHE A 168 4.00 0.66 0.77
C PHE A 168 4.09 -0.60 1.62
N MET A 169 3.25 -1.62 1.31
CA MET A 169 3.21 -2.92 2.00
C MET A 169 2.97 -2.82 3.51
N ASP A 170 2.29 -1.76 3.94
CA ASP A 170 1.85 -1.57 5.31
C ASP A 170 0.55 -2.34 5.55
N PHE A 171 0.67 -3.67 5.65
CA PHE A 171 -0.48 -4.57 5.69
C PHE A 171 -1.21 -4.53 7.03
N GLU A 172 -0.54 -4.24 8.14
CA GLU A 172 -1.19 -4.11 9.44
C GLU A 172 -2.17 -2.92 9.43
N GLN A 173 -1.71 -1.78 8.95
CA GLN A 173 -2.57 -0.61 8.86
C GLN A 173 -3.65 -0.77 7.77
N ALA A 174 -3.31 -1.40 6.65
CA ALA A 174 -4.30 -1.72 5.62
C ALA A 174 -5.40 -2.63 6.17
N LEU A 175 -5.05 -3.66 6.96
CA LEU A 175 -6.02 -4.56 7.60
C LEU A 175 -6.95 -3.79 8.55
N PHE A 176 -6.39 -2.93 9.39
CA PHE A 176 -7.19 -2.09 10.30
C PHE A 176 -8.22 -1.24 9.54
N TYR A 177 -7.82 -0.60 8.44
CA TYR A 177 -8.73 0.18 7.61
C TYR A 177 -9.79 -0.70 6.92
N LEU A 178 -9.39 -1.85 6.40
CA LEU A 178 -10.29 -2.81 5.76
C LEU A 178 -11.36 -3.33 6.73
N GLU A 179 -10.97 -3.69 7.94
CA GLU A 179 -11.91 -4.13 8.98
C GLU A 179 -12.89 -3.01 9.37
N LYS A 180 -12.40 -1.78 9.49
CA LYS A 180 -13.23 -0.61 9.77
C LYS A 180 -14.27 -0.39 8.67
N VAL A 181 -13.86 -0.44 7.40
CA VAL A 181 -14.75 -0.23 6.25
C VAL A 181 -15.73 -1.40 6.11
N ASP A 182 -15.27 -2.65 6.24
CA ASP A 182 -16.13 -3.84 6.16
C ASP A 182 -17.20 -3.84 7.25
N ARG A 183 -16.83 -3.46 8.49
CA ARG A 183 -17.77 -3.31 9.60
C ARG A 183 -18.88 -2.30 9.27
N ARG A 184 -18.53 -1.17 8.71
CA ARG A 184 -19.49 -0.12 8.33
C ARG A 184 -20.43 -0.58 7.22
N ILE A 185 -19.91 -1.26 6.21
CA ILE A 185 -20.73 -1.83 5.13
C ILE A 185 -21.71 -2.85 5.67
N ARG A 186 -21.32 -3.67 6.63
CA ARG A 186 -22.16 -4.76 7.17
C ARG A 186 -23.18 -4.31 8.19
N PHE A 187 -22.82 -3.37 9.07
CA PHE A 187 -23.62 -3.04 10.25
C PHE A 187 -24.28 -1.67 10.23
N GLU A 188 -23.77 -0.73 9.45
CA GLU A 188 -24.29 0.65 9.39
C GLU A 188 -25.20 0.88 8.17
N ASN A 189 -25.63 -0.17 7.47
CA ASN A 189 -26.45 -0.12 6.25
C ASN A 189 -25.84 0.80 5.16
N PHE A 190 -24.54 0.93 5.15
CA PHE A 190 -23.86 1.75 4.18
C PHE A 190 -23.85 1.05 2.81
N THR A 191 -24.57 1.61 1.86
CA THR A 191 -24.71 1.02 0.53
C THR A 191 -23.58 1.51 -0.39
N VAL A 192 -22.68 0.62 -0.73
CA VAL A 192 -21.65 0.85 -1.75
C VAL A 192 -21.94 0.10 -3.03
N SER A 193 -21.43 0.58 -4.15
CA SER A 193 -21.58 -0.13 -5.44
C SER A 193 -20.89 -1.50 -5.41
N ASP A 194 -21.34 -2.40 -6.27
CA ASP A 194 -20.73 -3.73 -6.36
C ASP A 194 -19.27 -3.67 -6.85
N GLU A 195 -18.91 -2.62 -7.62
CA GLU A 195 -17.55 -2.33 -8.06
C GLU A 195 -16.66 -1.96 -6.87
N VAL A 196 -17.12 -1.07 -6.00
CA VAL A 196 -16.40 -0.65 -4.78
C VAL A 196 -16.25 -1.83 -3.83
N LYS A 197 -17.30 -2.67 -3.64
CA LYS A 197 -17.20 -3.90 -2.83
C LYS A 197 -16.13 -4.83 -3.36
N TYR A 198 -16.11 -5.05 -4.67
CA TYR A 198 -15.10 -5.90 -5.30
C TYR A 198 -13.70 -5.36 -5.05
N GLU A 199 -13.51 -4.06 -5.21
CA GLU A 199 -12.22 -3.41 -4.98
C GLU A 199 -11.72 -3.58 -3.54
N LEU A 200 -12.59 -3.33 -2.57
CA LEU A 200 -12.28 -3.54 -1.15
C LEU A 200 -11.97 -5.01 -0.84
N TRP A 201 -12.76 -5.94 -1.37
CA TRP A 201 -12.54 -7.37 -1.17
C TRP A 201 -11.25 -7.88 -1.83
N GLN A 202 -10.82 -7.29 -2.96
CA GLN A 202 -9.51 -7.61 -3.54
C GLN A 202 -8.38 -7.24 -2.56
N PHE A 203 -8.41 -6.02 -2.00
CA PHE A 203 -7.42 -5.62 -1.00
C PHE A 203 -7.49 -6.51 0.24
N TYR A 204 -8.70 -6.79 0.71
CA TYR A 204 -8.88 -7.59 1.90
C TYR A 204 -8.35 -9.01 1.73
N ALA A 205 -8.68 -9.68 0.63
CA ALA A 205 -8.15 -11.01 0.34
C ALA A 205 -6.61 -10.99 0.23
N TYR A 206 -6.07 -9.99 -0.45
CA TYR A 206 -4.64 -9.80 -0.61
C TYR A 206 -3.94 -9.61 0.73
N VAL A 207 -4.36 -8.62 1.51
CA VAL A 207 -3.77 -8.33 2.83
C VAL A 207 -3.89 -9.52 3.76
N SER A 208 -5.05 -10.20 3.78
CA SER A 208 -5.25 -11.39 4.62
C SER A 208 -4.29 -12.53 4.27
N VAL A 209 -3.97 -12.73 2.98
CA VAL A 209 -2.96 -13.73 2.58
C VAL A 209 -1.59 -13.38 3.15
N TYR A 210 -1.19 -12.12 3.08
CA TYR A 210 0.09 -11.68 3.62
C TYR A 210 0.16 -11.78 5.15
N MET A 211 -0.92 -11.39 5.82
CA MET A 211 -1.04 -11.50 7.27
C MET A 211 -1.25 -12.94 7.75
N ARG A 212 -1.24 -13.91 6.82
CA ARG A 212 -1.45 -15.35 7.11
C ARG A 212 -2.84 -15.67 7.69
N ASP A 213 -3.80 -14.78 7.57
CA ASP A 213 -5.20 -15.10 7.85
C ASP A 213 -5.85 -15.76 6.64
N LEU A 214 -5.39 -16.99 6.36
CA LEU A 214 -5.84 -17.77 5.22
C LEU A 214 -7.33 -18.14 5.27
N PRO A 215 -7.94 -18.40 6.45
CA PRO A 215 -9.38 -18.58 6.56
C PRO A 215 -10.16 -17.35 6.11
N LYS A 216 -9.75 -16.16 6.52
CA LYS A 216 -10.39 -14.90 6.12
C LYS A 216 -10.22 -14.64 4.63
N ALA A 217 -9.02 -14.82 4.10
CA ALA A 217 -8.76 -14.70 2.67
C ALA A 217 -9.67 -15.62 1.84
N LEU A 218 -9.91 -16.86 2.32
CA LEU A 218 -10.78 -17.82 1.65
C LEU A 218 -12.26 -17.37 1.70
N GLU A 219 -12.76 -16.90 2.85
CA GLU A 219 -14.10 -16.31 3.01
C GLU A 219 -14.33 -15.16 2.02
N ILE A 220 -13.36 -14.25 1.93
CA ILE A 220 -13.45 -13.10 1.01
C ILE A 220 -13.42 -13.57 -0.46
N SER A 221 -12.58 -14.54 -0.79
CA SER A 221 -12.52 -15.08 -2.17
C SER A 221 -13.86 -15.70 -2.59
N GLU A 222 -14.59 -16.33 -1.67
CA GLU A 222 -15.94 -16.83 -1.90
C GLU A 222 -16.93 -15.70 -2.17
N SER A 223 -16.84 -14.61 -1.41
CA SER A 223 -17.70 -13.45 -1.60
C SER A 223 -17.45 -12.79 -2.98
N ILE A 224 -16.18 -12.73 -3.42
CA ILE A 224 -15.81 -12.26 -4.76
C ILE A 224 -16.39 -13.18 -5.83
N LEU A 225 -16.32 -14.50 -5.64
CA LEU A 225 -16.84 -15.47 -6.61
C LEU A 225 -18.37 -15.34 -6.77
N GLN A 226 -19.10 -15.24 -5.67
CA GLN A 226 -20.56 -15.04 -5.69
C GLN A 226 -20.93 -13.74 -6.41
N LEU A 227 -20.19 -12.65 -6.17
CA LEU A 227 -20.40 -11.39 -6.88
C LEU A 227 -20.08 -11.53 -8.38
N ALA A 228 -19.01 -12.24 -8.71
CA ALA A 228 -18.59 -12.51 -10.08
C ALA A 228 -19.66 -13.27 -10.87
N GLU A 229 -20.30 -14.26 -10.26
CA GLU A 229 -21.37 -15.03 -10.84
C GLU A 229 -22.63 -14.18 -11.05
N LYS A 230 -23.04 -13.42 -10.03
CA LYS A 230 -24.15 -12.47 -10.12
C LYS A 230 -23.98 -11.47 -11.26
N LYS A 231 -22.77 -10.95 -11.44
CA LYS A 231 -22.43 -9.93 -12.44
C LYS A 231 -21.99 -10.52 -13.77
N LYS A 232 -21.79 -11.82 -13.86
CA LYS A 232 -21.18 -12.52 -15.01
C LYS A 232 -19.83 -11.88 -15.39
N ASN A 233 -19.06 -11.48 -14.38
CA ASN A 233 -17.80 -10.74 -14.56
C ASN A 233 -16.62 -11.72 -14.54
N ARG A 234 -16.01 -11.94 -15.71
CA ARG A 234 -14.87 -12.85 -15.89
C ARG A 234 -13.64 -12.42 -15.08
N ARG A 235 -13.36 -11.12 -14.99
CA ARG A 235 -12.19 -10.59 -14.27
C ARG A 235 -12.29 -10.87 -12.77
N MET A 236 -13.46 -10.65 -12.16
CA MET A 236 -13.71 -10.98 -10.76
C MET A 236 -13.58 -12.49 -10.52
N ARG A 237 -14.12 -13.30 -11.45
CA ARG A 237 -14.03 -14.76 -11.38
C ARG A 237 -12.59 -15.26 -11.49
N PHE A 238 -11.81 -14.71 -12.42
CA PHE A 238 -10.37 -14.98 -12.52
C PHE A 238 -9.67 -14.72 -11.20
N TYR A 239 -9.83 -13.51 -10.64
CA TYR A 239 -9.17 -13.13 -9.41
C TYR A 239 -9.53 -14.04 -8.23
N ALA A 240 -10.80 -14.43 -8.09
CA ALA A 240 -11.24 -15.33 -7.03
C ALA A 240 -10.54 -16.70 -7.08
N TYR A 241 -10.40 -17.29 -8.26
CA TYR A 241 -9.68 -18.55 -8.41
C TYR A 241 -8.16 -18.39 -8.27
N TYR A 242 -7.61 -17.31 -8.76
CA TYR A 242 -6.20 -16.99 -8.61
C TYR A 242 -5.81 -16.84 -7.13
N ILE A 243 -6.52 -16.04 -6.37
CA ILE A 243 -6.21 -15.86 -4.93
C ILE A 243 -6.41 -17.19 -4.14
N ARG A 244 -7.38 -18.03 -4.53
CA ARG A 244 -7.55 -19.36 -3.94
C ARG A 244 -6.38 -20.28 -4.22
N SER A 245 -5.80 -20.24 -5.41
CA SER A 245 -4.61 -21.03 -5.71
C SER A 245 -3.45 -20.66 -4.80
N VAL A 246 -3.25 -19.35 -4.58
CA VAL A 246 -2.24 -18.85 -3.63
C VAL A 246 -2.52 -19.28 -2.19
N ILE A 247 -3.77 -19.18 -1.74
CA ILE A 247 -4.16 -19.63 -0.39
C ILE A 247 -3.89 -21.12 -0.20
N TYR A 248 -4.28 -21.96 -1.14
CA TYR A 248 -4.07 -23.42 -1.06
C TYR A 248 -2.58 -23.80 -1.13
N MET A 249 -1.78 -23.06 -1.90
CA MET A 249 -0.32 -23.20 -1.90
C MET A 249 0.26 -22.96 -0.50
N TYR A 250 -0.16 -21.87 0.18
CA TYR A 250 0.27 -21.60 1.55
C TYR A 250 -0.24 -22.61 2.58
N GLN A 251 -1.34 -23.30 2.29
CA GLN A 251 -1.85 -24.41 3.11
C GLN A 251 -1.19 -25.75 2.77
N SER A 252 -0.25 -25.80 1.84
CA SER A 252 0.36 -27.02 1.30
C SER A 252 -0.64 -27.99 0.65
N LYS A 253 -1.78 -27.49 0.21
CA LYS A 253 -2.82 -28.21 -0.53
C LYS A 253 -2.56 -28.09 -2.03
N LEU A 254 -1.48 -28.77 -2.49
CA LEU A 254 -0.94 -28.56 -3.83
C LEU A 254 -1.93 -28.92 -4.94
N GLN A 255 -2.74 -29.98 -4.78
CA GLN A 255 -3.70 -30.36 -5.82
C GLN A 255 -4.80 -29.30 -5.98
N GLU A 256 -5.35 -28.84 -4.88
CA GLU A 256 -6.37 -27.77 -4.88
C GLU A 256 -5.80 -26.46 -5.43
N ALA A 257 -4.54 -26.16 -5.16
CA ALA A 257 -3.86 -25.00 -5.72
C ALA A 257 -3.75 -25.11 -7.25
N ILE A 258 -3.30 -26.25 -7.77
CA ILE A 258 -3.19 -26.51 -9.21
C ILE A 258 -4.55 -26.45 -9.90
N ASP A 259 -5.58 -27.02 -9.29
CA ASP A 259 -6.94 -27.01 -9.86
C ASP A 259 -7.47 -25.59 -9.95
N CYS A 260 -7.29 -24.78 -8.91
CA CYS A 260 -7.69 -23.37 -8.92
C CYS A 260 -6.89 -22.53 -9.93
N ALA A 261 -5.58 -22.74 -10.03
CA ALA A 261 -4.73 -22.05 -11.00
C ALA A 261 -5.14 -22.42 -12.44
N GLY A 262 -5.43 -23.71 -12.70
CA GLY A 262 -5.92 -24.18 -13.98
C GLY A 262 -7.25 -23.53 -14.40
N ILE A 263 -8.17 -23.37 -13.45
CA ILE A 263 -9.45 -22.65 -13.71
C ILE A 263 -9.18 -21.18 -14.00
N ALA A 264 -8.34 -20.51 -13.22
CA ALA A 264 -7.97 -19.11 -13.43
C ALA A 264 -7.32 -18.92 -14.82
N LYS A 265 -6.37 -19.78 -15.19
CA LYS A 265 -5.71 -19.78 -16.50
C LYS A 265 -6.73 -19.88 -17.64
N ASN A 266 -7.66 -20.82 -17.57
CA ASN A 266 -8.68 -20.98 -18.60
C ASN A 266 -9.56 -19.73 -18.75
N ILE A 267 -9.99 -19.13 -17.62
CA ILE A 267 -10.75 -17.87 -17.63
C ILE A 267 -9.95 -16.74 -18.27
N ALA A 268 -8.64 -16.67 -17.99
CA ALA A 268 -7.74 -15.66 -18.55
C ALA A 268 -7.58 -15.84 -20.07
N ILE A 269 -7.42 -17.07 -20.55
CA ILE A 269 -7.33 -17.38 -21.99
C ILE A 269 -8.63 -16.98 -22.71
N GLU A 270 -9.78 -17.42 -22.19
CA GLU A 270 -11.09 -17.08 -22.76
C GLU A 270 -11.40 -15.59 -22.74
N GLY A 271 -10.83 -14.87 -21.78
CA GLY A 271 -11.01 -13.43 -21.60
C GLY A 271 -9.98 -12.56 -22.33
N GLY A 272 -8.97 -13.15 -22.99
CA GLY A 272 -7.86 -12.41 -23.61
C GLY A 272 -7.00 -11.64 -22.59
N MET A 273 -6.92 -12.12 -21.35
CA MET A 273 -6.14 -11.50 -20.27
C MET A 273 -4.72 -12.03 -20.29
N GLU A 274 -3.85 -11.52 -21.16
CA GLU A 274 -2.46 -12.01 -21.33
C GLU A 274 -1.68 -12.09 -20.01
N ARG A 275 -1.78 -11.07 -19.19
CA ARG A 275 -1.12 -11.03 -17.89
C ARG A 275 -1.70 -12.05 -16.91
N GLY A 276 -3.02 -12.24 -16.88
CA GLY A 276 -3.65 -13.25 -16.05
C GLY A 276 -3.23 -14.67 -16.42
N GLN A 277 -2.91 -14.92 -17.70
CA GLN A 277 -2.34 -16.21 -18.13
C GLN A 277 -0.98 -16.44 -17.48
N PHE A 278 -0.10 -15.44 -17.54
CA PHE A 278 1.23 -15.52 -16.92
C PHE A 278 1.16 -15.72 -15.39
N GLU A 279 0.30 -14.94 -14.71
CA GLU A 279 0.13 -15.04 -13.25
C GLU A 279 -0.41 -16.40 -12.80
N ALA A 280 -1.22 -17.08 -13.60
CA ALA A 280 -1.77 -18.39 -13.30
C ALA A 280 -0.83 -19.57 -13.69
N GLU A 281 0.27 -19.28 -14.38
CA GLU A 281 1.32 -20.27 -14.72
C GLU A 281 2.44 -20.36 -13.67
N LEU A 282 2.61 -19.33 -12.84
CA LEU A 282 3.55 -19.28 -11.73
C LEU A 282 3.02 -20.04 -10.53
#